data_cf0100dcf609001a6cc1c845c9ed473c
#
_entry.id   cf0100dcf609001a6cc1c845c9ed473c
#
_cell.length_a   1.000
_cell.length_b   1.000
_cell.length_c   1.000
_cell.angle_alpha   90.00
_cell.angle_beta   90.00
_cell.angle_gamma   90.00
#
_symmetry.space_group_name_H-M   'P 1'
#
loop_
_entity.id
_entity.type
_entity.pdbx_description
1 polymer ?
#
loop_
_entity_poly.entity_id
_entity_poly.type
_entity_poly.pdbx_seq_one_letter_code
_entity_poly.pdbx_strand_id
1 'polypeptide(L)'
;CPYNAIVHLERPCQAACGMDAIGSDEQGRAVINQDKCVGCGQCLVSCPFGAIADKGQIFQVIQSILKGDRVIAIVAPAFIGQFSGMVSPGKLVTAMHKLGFDSVYEVAIGADMCTIEEAKDFLEKVPNEQDYMATSCCPAWHSMIEKLYPSEMGKISMTLTPMVFTARLMKKYFPGCKVVFVGPCAAKKLEAIRADIRSDVDFVLTFEELMGMFEAKKIDWETTSESDGLDEASGSSRYFAVAGGVAKAVTDLVHEEHPDLEIKTARAEGLRDCRKLMAMAKAGKYKGYLLEGMGCPGGCVAGPGTILAVDKATKFVEKYSKEASSASPKDSAFRHVGEKLD
;
A
#
# COMPACT_ATOMS: atom_id res chain seq x y z
N CYS A 1 30.04 27.71 13.54
CA CYS A 1 30.01 27.95 14.99
C CYS A 1 31.45 27.93 15.53
N PRO A 2 31.96 29.03 16.11
CA PRO A 2 33.34 29.08 16.60
C PRO A 2 33.62 28.18 17.80
N TYR A 3 32.55 27.65 18.43
CA TYR A 3 32.66 26.79 19.60
C TYR A 3 32.41 25.29 19.25
N ASN A 4 32.33 24.92 17.97
CA ASN A 4 32.01 23.56 17.51
C ASN A 4 30.77 22.94 18.19
N ALA A 5 29.80 23.80 18.54
CA ALA A 5 28.56 23.36 19.19
C ALA A 5 27.53 22.76 18.19
N ILE A 6 27.79 22.93 16.88
CA ILE A 6 26.97 22.35 15.83
C ILE A 6 27.73 21.12 15.27
N VAL A 7 27.20 19.96 15.50
CA VAL A 7 27.78 18.67 15.04
C VAL A 7 26.88 18.06 14.02
N HIS A 8 27.43 17.70 12.86
CA HIS A 8 26.73 16.90 11.87
C HIS A 8 26.92 15.43 12.21
N LEU A 9 25.89 14.77 12.75
CA LEU A 9 25.96 13.37 13.16
C LEU A 9 25.64 12.42 12.01
N GLU A 10 24.48 12.62 11.38
CA GLU A 10 23.98 11.73 10.33
C GLU A 10 23.02 12.50 9.41
N ARG A 11 22.96 12.10 8.12
CA ARG A 11 21.96 12.68 7.21
C ARG A 11 20.57 12.19 7.53
N PRO A 12 19.52 13.04 7.43
CA PRO A 12 18.14 12.62 7.67
C PRO A 12 17.72 11.40 6.85
N CYS A 13 18.11 11.33 5.58
CA CYS A 13 17.81 10.18 4.71
C CYS A 13 18.51 8.89 5.17
N GLN A 14 19.72 8.96 5.68
CA GLN A 14 20.49 7.85 6.24
C GLN A 14 19.87 7.39 7.56
N ALA A 15 19.58 8.34 8.46
CA ALA A 15 18.91 8.07 9.74
C ALA A 15 17.52 7.41 9.56
N ALA A 16 16.77 7.81 8.53
CA ALA A 16 15.46 7.24 8.22
C ALA A 16 15.52 5.86 7.54
N CYS A 17 16.69 5.46 7.01
CA CYS A 17 16.80 4.22 6.25
C CYS A 17 16.83 3.00 7.17
N GLY A 18 15.70 2.30 7.26
CA GLY A 18 15.60 1.04 8.03
C GLY A 18 16.38 -0.15 7.45
N MET A 19 16.90 -0.01 6.21
CA MET A 19 17.69 -1.02 5.53
C MET A 19 19.19 -0.74 5.53
N ASP A 20 19.65 0.35 6.13
CA ASP A 20 21.05 0.78 6.10
C ASP A 20 21.60 0.84 4.65
N ALA A 21 20.75 1.29 3.72
CA ALA A 21 21.04 1.29 2.28
C ALA A 21 21.64 2.62 1.80
N ILE A 22 21.76 3.64 2.66
CA ILE A 22 22.25 4.95 2.27
C ILE A 22 23.61 5.21 2.91
N GLY A 23 24.60 5.44 2.08
CA GLY A 23 25.97 5.76 2.45
C GLY A 23 26.42 7.10 1.86
N SER A 24 27.74 7.31 1.78
CA SER A 24 28.38 8.46 1.17
C SER A 24 29.39 8.03 0.11
N ASP A 25 29.50 8.78 -0.98
CA ASP A 25 30.61 8.66 -1.91
C ASP A 25 31.86 9.41 -1.41
N GLU A 26 32.92 9.40 -2.20
CA GLU A 26 34.21 10.07 -1.90
C GLU A 26 34.06 11.60 -1.77
N GLN A 27 33.08 12.18 -2.44
CA GLN A 27 32.76 13.61 -2.36
C GLN A 27 31.78 13.94 -1.23
N GLY A 28 31.41 12.94 -0.43
CA GLY A 28 30.49 13.11 0.66
C GLY A 28 29.03 13.23 0.24
N ARG A 29 28.61 12.89 -0.99
CA ARG A 29 27.20 12.89 -1.44
C ARG A 29 26.50 11.61 -1.04
N ALA A 30 25.19 11.68 -0.85
CA ALA A 30 24.39 10.49 -0.53
C ALA A 30 24.34 9.49 -1.72
N VAL A 31 24.63 8.22 -1.44
CA VAL A 31 24.54 7.12 -2.41
C VAL A 31 23.62 6.04 -1.86
N ILE A 32 22.68 5.58 -2.70
CA ILE A 32 21.76 4.50 -2.38
C ILE A 32 22.31 3.18 -2.91
N ASN A 33 22.57 2.24 -2.02
CA ASN A 33 22.91 0.87 -2.39
C ASN A 33 21.65 0.14 -2.82
N GLN A 34 21.52 -0.15 -4.11
CA GLN A 34 20.33 -0.79 -4.70
C GLN A 34 20.13 -2.23 -4.23
N ASP A 35 21.20 -2.95 -3.92
CA ASP A 35 21.10 -4.33 -3.42
C ASP A 35 20.45 -4.39 -2.03
N LYS A 36 20.61 -3.34 -1.22
CA LYS A 36 19.98 -3.22 0.10
C LYS A 36 18.64 -2.49 0.04
N CYS A 37 18.45 -1.59 -0.91
CA CYS A 37 17.26 -0.76 -1.00
C CYS A 37 16.01 -1.60 -1.33
N VAL A 38 14.90 -1.33 -0.64
CA VAL A 38 13.58 -1.96 -0.86
C VAL A 38 12.54 -0.95 -1.36
N GLY A 39 12.97 0.24 -1.76
CA GLY A 39 12.10 1.26 -2.33
C GLY A 39 11.02 1.82 -1.39
N CYS A 40 11.17 1.69 -0.07
CA CYS A 40 10.14 2.11 0.89
C CYS A 40 9.83 3.62 0.87
N GLY A 41 10.75 4.46 0.35
CA GLY A 41 10.53 5.90 0.20
C GLY A 41 10.73 6.73 1.47
N GLN A 42 11.15 6.16 2.61
CA GLN A 42 11.35 6.92 3.85
C GLN A 42 12.42 8.01 3.72
N CYS A 43 13.39 7.81 2.83
CA CYS A 43 14.39 8.81 2.49
C CYS A 43 13.82 10.03 1.72
N LEU A 44 12.71 9.84 0.96
CA LEU A 44 12.00 10.94 0.30
C LEU A 44 11.39 11.87 1.34
N VAL A 45 10.60 11.27 2.26
CA VAL A 45 9.90 12.00 3.34
C VAL A 45 10.88 12.75 4.25
N SER A 46 12.05 12.13 4.53
CA SER A 46 13.02 12.67 5.48
C SER A 46 13.96 13.70 4.89
N CYS A 47 13.94 13.91 3.57
CA CYS A 47 14.84 14.86 2.92
C CYS A 47 14.24 16.27 2.91
N PRO A 48 14.76 17.23 3.72
CA PRO A 48 14.20 18.58 3.75
C PRO A 48 14.51 19.40 2.49
N PHE A 49 15.35 18.86 1.60
CA PHE A 49 15.82 19.54 0.39
C PHE A 49 15.21 18.99 -0.90
N GLY A 50 14.36 17.95 -0.83
CA GLY A 50 13.85 17.26 -2.02
C GLY A 50 14.94 16.67 -2.92
N ALA A 51 16.11 16.33 -2.35
CA ALA A 51 17.27 15.85 -3.11
C ALA A 51 17.12 14.38 -3.56
N ILE A 52 16.12 13.68 -3.07
CA ILE A 52 15.77 12.31 -3.46
C ILE A 52 14.36 12.37 -4.04
N ALA A 53 14.20 11.84 -5.24
CA ALA A 53 12.92 11.73 -5.92
C ALA A 53 12.69 10.29 -6.38
N ASP A 54 11.44 9.89 -6.51
CA ASP A 54 11.07 8.66 -7.18
C ASP A 54 10.89 8.91 -8.69
N LYS A 55 10.67 7.84 -9.45
CA LYS A 55 10.41 7.94 -10.89
C LYS A 55 8.91 8.18 -11.13
N GLY A 56 8.53 9.42 -11.45
CA GLY A 56 7.16 9.79 -11.81
C GLY A 56 6.69 9.13 -13.11
N GLN A 57 5.39 8.81 -13.17
CA GLN A 57 4.74 8.21 -14.35
C GLN A 57 3.58 9.07 -14.90
N ILE A 58 3.46 10.32 -14.46
CA ILE A 58 2.41 11.27 -14.90
C ILE A 58 2.39 11.40 -16.44
N PHE A 59 3.58 11.54 -17.04
CA PHE A 59 3.69 11.73 -18.50
C PHE A 59 3.12 10.53 -19.25
N GLN A 60 3.45 9.31 -18.83
CA GLN A 60 2.98 8.07 -19.46
C GLN A 60 1.46 7.91 -19.32
N VAL A 61 0.90 8.25 -18.16
CA VAL A 61 -0.56 8.23 -17.93
C VAL A 61 -1.24 9.24 -18.86
N ILE A 62 -0.76 10.48 -18.93
CA ILE A 62 -1.31 11.51 -19.81
C ILE A 62 -1.22 11.07 -21.28
N GLN A 63 -0.09 10.50 -21.70
CA GLN A 63 0.04 9.97 -23.06
C GLN A 63 -0.97 8.86 -23.37
N SER A 64 -1.22 7.95 -22.42
CA SER A 64 -2.19 6.87 -22.60
C SER A 64 -3.59 7.43 -22.78
N ILE A 65 -3.99 8.39 -21.93
CA ILE A 65 -5.28 9.08 -22.04
C ILE A 65 -5.40 9.79 -23.41
N LEU A 66 -4.40 10.55 -23.83
CA LEU A 66 -4.43 11.30 -25.09
C LEU A 66 -4.44 10.39 -26.33
N LYS A 67 -3.90 9.16 -26.24
CA LYS A 67 -4.00 8.15 -27.31
C LYS A 67 -5.40 7.52 -27.40
N GLY A 68 -6.27 7.78 -26.44
CA GLY A 68 -7.61 7.18 -26.41
C GLY A 68 -7.62 5.77 -25.81
N ASP A 69 -6.60 5.37 -25.07
CA ASP A 69 -6.62 4.13 -24.30
C ASP A 69 -7.75 4.22 -23.25
N ARG A 70 -8.39 3.10 -22.95
CA ARG A 70 -9.29 3.00 -21.81
C ARG A 70 -8.47 2.94 -20.53
N VAL A 71 -8.36 4.06 -19.81
CA VAL A 71 -7.53 4.18 -18.61
C VAL A 71 -8.40 4.09 -17.37
N ILE A 72 -8.20 3.06 -16.56
CA ILE A 72 -8.93 2.81 -15.32
C ILE A 72 -8.04 3.12 -14.14
N ALA A 73 -8.52 3.93 -13.19
CA ALA A 73 -7.84 4.17 -11.93
C ALA A 73 -8.32 3.18 -10.86
N ILE A 74 -7.36 2.64 -10.10
CA ILE A 74 -7.62 1.90 -8.88
C ILE A 74 -6.99 2.66 -7.72
N VAL A 75 -7.79 3.09 -6.73
CA VAL A 75 -7.39 4.05 -5.71
C VAL A 75 -7.26 3.37 -4.35
N ALA A 76 -6.09 3.53 -3.72
CA ALA A 76 -5.83 2.97 -2.38
C ALA A 76 -6.70 3.67 -1.31
N PRO A 77 -7.23 2.95 -0.29
CA PRO A 77 -8.16 3.51 0.72
C PRO A 77 -7.58 4.72 1.48
N ALA A 78 -6.25 4.85 1.54
CA ALA A 78 -5.56 6.01 2.13
C ALA A 78 -5.85 7.34 1.40
N PHE A 79 -6.58 7.33 0.28
CA PHE A 79 -6.89 8.55 -0.50
C PHE A 79 -7.78 9.53 0.26
N ILE A 80 -8.61 9.02 1.17
CA ILE A 80 -9.61 9.83 1.85
C ILE A 80 -8.96 10.94 2.69
N GLY A 81 -9.40 12.18 2.46
CA GLY A 81 -8.85 13.36 3.10
C GLY A 81 -7.56 13.93 2.46
N GLN A 82 -6.88 13.21 1.56
CA GLN A 82 -5.58 13.64 1.02
C GLN A 82 -5.66 14.93 0.18
N PHE A 83 -6.72 15.12 -0.59
CA PHE A 83 -6.81 16.26 -1.52
C PHE A 83 -7.51 17.48 -0.91
N SER A 84 -8.36 17.28 0.06
CA SER A 84 -9.00 18.25 0.96
C SER A 84 -9.99 17.49 1.86
N GLY A 85 -10.27 17.98 3.06
CA GLY A 85 -11.35 17.43 3.90
C GLY A 85 -12.76 17.52 3.30
N MET A 86 -12.92 18.30 2.21
CA MET A 86 -14.18 18.45 1.47
C MET A 86 -14.33 17.47 0.29
N VAL A 87 -13.29 16.69 -0.01
CA VAL A 87 -13.30 15.75 -1.14
C VAL A 87 -13.89 14.43 -0.71
N SER A 88 -15.15 14.22 -1.04
CA SER A 88 -15.84 12.94 -0.92
C SER A 88 -15.33 11.93 -1.98
N PRO A 89 -15.63 10.63 -1.82
CA PRO A 89 -15.37 9.65 -2.88
C PRO A 89 -16.01 10.03 -4.22
N GLY A 90 -17.24 10.53 -4.22
CA GLY A 90 -17.94 10.93 -5.44
C GLY A 90 -17.31 12.15 -6.13
N LYS A 91 -16.85 13.14 -5.38
CA LYS A 91 -16.07 14.27 -5.94
C LYS A 91 -14.74 13.81 -6.55
N LEU A 92 -14.06 12.87 -5.90
CA LEU A 92 -12.84 12.29 -6.45
C LEU A 92 -13.11 11.62 -7.80
N VAL A 93 -14.15 10.78 -7.89
CA VAL A 93 -14.53 10.10 -9.15
C VAL A 93 -14.78 11.13 -10.25
N THR A 94 -15.57 12.18 -9.97
CA THR A 94 -15.84 13.26 -10.94
C THR A 94 -14.54 13.96 -11.37
N ALA A 95 -13.62 14.26 -10.45
CA ALA A 95 -12.36 14.90 -10.76
C ALA A 95 -11.45 13.99 -11.63
N MET A 96 -11.44 12.69 -11.35
CA MET A 96 -10.69 11.70 -12.15
C MET A 96 -11.23 11.62 -13.59
N HIS A 97 -12.55 11.63 -13.77
CA HIS A 97 -13.15 11.71 -15.11
C HIS A 97 -12.77 13.01 -15.85
N LYS A 98 -12.71 14.15 -15.15
CA LYS A 98 -12.22 15.42 -15.73
C LYS A 98 -10.73 15.35 -16.17
N LEU A 99 -9.91 14.50 -15.53
CA LEU A 99 -8.53 14.21 -15.97
C LEU A 99 -8.49 13.32 -17.20
N GLY A 100 -9.56 12.57 -17.49
CA GLY A 100 -9.66 11.65 -18.62
C GLY A 100 -9.57 10.17 -18.28
N PHE A 101 -9.66 9.80 -17.00
CA PHE A 101 -9.86 8.41 -16.62
C PHE A 101 -11.26 7.94 -16.99
N ASP A 102 -11.35 6.71 -17.51
CA ASP A 102 -12.64 6.10 -17.92
C ASP A 102 -13.49 5.70 -16.71
N SER A 103 -12.87 5.10 -15.73
CA SER A 103 -13.53 4.60 -14.52
C SER A 103 -12.59 4.63 -13.34
N VAL A 104 -13.16 4.63 -12.13
CA VAL A 104 -12.42 4.64 -10.85
C VAL A 104 -12.98 3.55 -9.94
N TYR A 105 -12.11 2.74 -9.35
CA TYR A 105 -12.47 1.68 -8.40
C TYR A 105 -11.60 1.76 -7.16
N GLU A 106 -12.10 1.26 -6.02
CA GLU A 106 -11.28 1.20 -4.81
C GLU A 106 -10.44 -0.10 -4.75
N VAL A 107 -9.18 0.05 -4.35
CA VAL A 107 -8.26 -1.09 -4.14
C VAL A 107 -8.71 -1.96 -2.97
N ALA A 108 -9.57 -1.45 -2.12
CA ALA A 108 -10.15 -2.22 -1.01
C ALA A 108 -10.95 -3.44 -1.50
N ILE A 109 -11.45 -3.46 -2.75
CA ILE A 109 -12.02 -4.67 -3.39
C ILE A 109 -10.98 -5.81 -3.41
N GLY A 110 -9.76 -5.51 -3.83
CA GLY A 110 -8.66 -6.46 -3.81
C GLY A 110 -8.21 -6.84 -2.40
N ALA A 111 -8.42 -5.94 -1.43
CA ALA A 111 -8.15 -6.26 -0.02
C ALA A 111 -9.18 -7.23 0.57
N ASP A 112 -10.46 -7.18 0.13
CA ASP A 112 -11.46 -8.20 0.47
C ASP A 112 -10.99 -9.59 0.00
N MET A 113 -10.58 -9.71 -1.27
CA MET A 113 -10.06 -10.96 -1.82
C MET A 113 -8.79 -11.43 -1.11
N CYS A 114 -7.86 -10.51 -0.84
CA CYS A 114 -6.63 -10.79 -0.10
C CYS A 114 -6.93 -11.32 1.31
N THR A 115 -7.88 -10.72 2.03
CA THR A 115 -8.28 -11.17 3.37
C THR A 115 -8.81 -12.59 3.36
N ILE A 116 -9.67 -12.93 2.40
CA ILE A 116 -10.26 -14.26 2.27
C ILE A 116 -9.17 -15.31 2.00
N GLU A 117 -8.28 -15.04 1.04
CA GLU A 117 -7.21 -15.98 0.71
C GLU A 117 -6.17 -16.11 1.85
N GLU A 118 -5.79 -14.99 2.50
CA GLU A 118 -4.87 -15.05 3.64
C GLU A 118 -5.48 -15.78 4.85
N ALA A 119 -6.77 -15.62 5.11
CA ALA A 119 -7.46 -16.34 6.18
C ALA A 119 -7.44 -17.85 5.91
N LYS A 120 -7.76 -18.28 4.68
CA LYS A 120 -7.72 -19.67 4.24
C LYS A 120 -6.31 -20.25 4.36
N ASP A 121 -5.32 -19.58 3.81
CA ASP A 121 -3.91 -19.97 3.88
C ASP A 121 -3.42 -20.13 5.32
N PHE A 122 -3.81 -19.19 6.20
CA PHE A 122 -3.42 -19.24 7.61
C PHE A 122 -4.01 -20.50 8.29
N LEU A 123 -5.30 -20.76 8.10
CA LEU A 123 -5.99 -21.91 8.70
C LEU A 123 -5.42 -23.26 8.22
N GLU A 124 -5.04 -23.33 6.95
CA GLU A 124 -4.47 -24.56 6.38
C GLU A 124 -3.02 -24.79 6.86
N LYS A 125 -2.20 -23.75 6.94
CA LYS A 125 -0.74 -23.90 7.10
C LYS A 125 -0.25 -23.73 8.54
N VAL A 126 -0.92 -22.90 9.38
CA VAL A 126 -0.42 -22.54 10.71
C VAL A 126 -1.23 -23.23 11.81
N PRO A 127 -0.60 -23.89 12.81
CA PRO A 127 0.86 -24.05 12.99
C PRO A 127 1.40 -25.39 12.43
N ASN A 128 0.65 -26.12 11.64
CA ASN A 128 0.95 -27.51 11.29
C ASN A 128 2.07 -27.64 10.25
N GLU A 129 2.04 -26.84 9.20
CA GLU A 129 3.04 -26.87 8.13
C GLU A 129 4.13 -25.82 8.36
N GLN A 130 3.78 -24.69 8.97
CA GLN A 130 4.71 -23.60 9.29
C GLN A 130 4.42 -22.99 10.66
N ASP A 131 5.48 -22.49 11.33
CA ASP A 131 5.35 -21.96 12.69
C ASP A 131 4.50 -20.68 12.76
N TYR A 132 4.52 -19.84 11.72
CA TYR A 132 3.79 -18.58 11.63
C TYR A 132 3.54 -18.23 10.16
N MET A 133 2.63 -17.33 9.90
CA MET A 133 2.46 -16.71 8.58
C MET A 133 2.70 -15.20 8.67
N ALA A 134 3.40 -14.64 7.69
CA ALA A 134 3.58 -13.21 7.53
C ALA A 134 2.74 -12.69 6.35
N THR A 135 2.08 -11.53 6.51
CA THR A 135 1.30 -10.90 5.45
C THR A 135 2.18 -10.44 4.28
N SER A 136 1.64 -10.34 3.06
CA SER A 136 2.40 -9.98 1.85
C SER A 136 2.06 -8.60 1.28
N CYS A 137 1.04 -7.91 1.77
CA CYS A 137 0.45 -6.72 1.14
C CYS A 137 1.40 -5.51 1.04
N CYS A 138 2.42 -5.40 1.90
CA CYS A 138 3.42 -4.33 1.85
C CYS A 138 4.68 -4.75 1.08
N PRO A 139 4.95 -4.20 -0.13
CA PRO A 139 6.10 -4.63 -0.95
C PRO A 139 7.45 -4.35 -0.30
N ALA A 140 7.58 -3.28 0.49
CA ALA A 140 8.82 -2.97 1.20
C ALA A 140 9.12 -3.98 2.33
N TRP A 141 8.09 -4.45 3.03
CA TRP A 141 8.17 -5.52 4.01
C TRP A 141 8.58 -6.85 3.36
N HIS A 142 7.88 -7.24 2.29
CA HIS A 142 8.19 -8.45 1.52
C HIS A 142 9.64 -8.44 1.02
N SER A 143 10.07 -7.37 0.34
CA SER A 143 11.45 -7.24 -0.15
C SER A 143 12.49 -7.20 0.97
N MET A 144 12.16 -6.69 2.15
CA MET A 144 13.05 -6.74 3.31
C MET A 144 13.27 -8.18 3.77
N ILE A 145 12.20 -8.99 3.82
CA ILE A 145 12.32 -10.41 4.18
C ILE A 145 13.13 -11.16 3.12
N GLU A 146 12.80 -10.97 1.85
CA GLU A 146 13.52 -11.57 0.72
C GLU A 146 15.04 -11.32 0.81
N LYS A 147 15.44 -10.08 1.11
CA LYS A 147 16.87 -9.70 1.17
C LYS A 147 17.57 -10.14 2.45
N LEU A 148 16.92 -10.08 3.61
CA LEU A 148 17.56 -10.29 4.91
C LEU A 148 17.24 -11.64 5.54
N TYR A 149 16.13 -12.26 5.18
CA TYR A 149 15.64 -13.50 5.76
C TYR A 149 15.16 -14.49 4.67
N PRO A 150 15.97 -14.80 3.64
CA PRO A 150 15.51 -15.62 2.51
C PRO A 150 15.04 -17.02 2.93
N SER A 151 15.50 -17.55 4.05
CA SER A 151 15.02 -18.82 4.60
C SER A 151 13.56 -18.76 5.11
N GLU A 152 13.04 -17.57 5.37
CA GLU A 152 11.69 -17.36 5.90
C GLU A 152 10.66 -17.06 4.81
N MET A 153 11.10 -16.96 3.54
CA MET A 153 10.20 -16.61 2.41
C MET A 153 9.01 -17.57 2.26
N GLY A 154 9.22 -18.86 2.55
CA GLY A 154 8.15 -19.85 2.51
C GLY A 154 7.04 -19.66 3.55
N LYS A 155 7.25 -18.77 4.54
CA LYS A 155 6.28 -18.45 5.59
C LYS A 155 5.56 -17.12 5.35
N ILE A 156 5.84 -16.45 4.22
CA ILE A 156 5.09 -15.27 3.80
C ILE A 156 3.88 -15.76 3.00
N SER A 157 2.74 -15.14 3.21
CA SER A 157 1.57 -15.36 2.37
C SER A 157 1.92 -15.16 0.89
N MET A 158 1.55 -16.12 0.07
CA MET A 158 1.72 -16.04 -1.39
C MET A 158 0.55 -15.33 -2.06
N THR A 159 -0.44 -14.90 -1.28
CA THR A 159 -1.61 -14.18 -1.77
C THR A 159 -1.21 -12.92 -2.51
N LEU A 160 -1.85 -12.66 -3.63
CA LEU A 160 -1.66 -11.44 -4.40
C LEU A 160 -1.97 -10.21 -3.55
N THR A 161 -1.21 -9.13 -3.76
CA THR A 161 -1.50 -7.89 -3.03
C THR A 161 -2.83 -7.26 -3.50
N PRO A 162 -3.51 -6.46 -2.67
CA PRO A 162 -4.75 -5.80 -3.04
C PRO A 162 -4.67 -5.02 -4.37
N MET A 163 -3.52 -4.39 -4.64
CA MET A 163 -3.27 -3.70 -5.92
C MET A 163 -3.36 -4.66 -7.10
N VAL A 164 -2.71 -5.82 -7.00
CA VAL A 164 -2.65 -6.80 -8.10
C VAL A 164 -4.01 -7.48 -8.28
N PHE A 165 -4.67 -7.88 -7.21
CA PHE A 165 -6.03 -8.44 -7.29
C PHE A 165 -6.99 -7.50 -7.99
N THR A 166 -7.03 -6.23 -7.57
CA THR A 166 -7.91 -5.23 -8.21
C THR A 166 -7.54 -5.01 -9.67
N ALA A 167 -6.24 -4.95 -9.98
CA ALA A 167 -5.79 -4.75 -11.36
C ALA A 167 -6.17 -5.93 -12.27
N ARG A 168 -5.97 -7.18 -11.84
CA ARG A 168 -6.40 -8.38 -12.59
C ARG A 168 -7.91 -8.41 -12.76
N LEU A 169 -8.67 -8.02 -11.74
CA LEU A 169 -10.13 -7.88 -11.83
C LEU A 169 -10.53 -6.89 -12.93
N MET A 170 -9.89 -5.71 -12.96
CA MET A 170 -10.15 -4.70 -14.00
C MET A 170 -9.77 -5.21 -15.39
N LYS A 171 -8.63 -5.85 -15.55
CA LYS A 171 -8.20 -6.45 -16.82
C LYS A 171 -9.16 -7.54 -17.32
N LYS A 172 -9.75 -8.30 -16.39
CA LYS A 172 -10.74 -9.33 -16.70
C LYS A 172 -12.07 -8.75 -17.18
N TYR A 173 -12.58 -7.72 -16.49
CA TYR A 173 -13.85 -7.08 -16.87
C TYR A 173 -13.73 -6.11 -18.05
N PHE A 174 -12.57 -5.52 -18.23
CA PHE A 174 -12.29 -4.53 -19.28
C PHE A 174 -11.04 -4.91 -20.08
N PRO A 175 -11.11 -5.95 -20.93
CA PRO A 175 -9.97 -6.40 -21.71
C PRO A 175 -9.33 -5.26 -22.52
N GLY A 176 -8.01 -5.16 -22.47
CA GLY A 176 -7.26 -4.11 -23.17
C GLY A 176 -7.16 -2.77 -22.43
N CYS A 177 -7.78 -2.61 -21.27
CA CYS A 177 -7.65 -1.38 -20.48
C CYS A 177 -6.22 -1.18 -19.95
N LYS A 178 -5.90 0.07 -19.65
CA LYS A 178 -4.72 0.47 -18.88
C LYS A 178 -5.11 0.70 -17.44
N VAL A 179 -4.44 0.02 -16.51
CA VAL A 179 -4.69 0.15 -15.09
C VAL A 179 -3.65 1.06 -14.44
N VAL A 180 -4.13 2.09 -13.76
CA VAL A 180 -3.32 3.04 -12.99
C VAL A 180 -3.62 2.88 -11.52
N PHE A 181 -2.66 2.39 -10.74
CA PHE A 181 -2.78 2.43 -9.28
C PHE A 181 -2.48 3.84 -8.79
N VAL A 182 -3.37 4.37 -7.97
CA VAL A 182 -3.21 5.65 -7.27
C VAL A 182 -3.13 5.40 -5.77
N GLY A 183 -2.00 5.75 -5.16
CA GLY A 183 -1.82 5.46 -3.74
C GLY A 183 -0.63 6.15 -3.09
N PRO A 184 -0.37 5.90 -1.81
CA PRO A 184 0.63 6.62 -1.03
C PRO A 184 2.07 6.09 -1.21
N CYS A 185 2.29 5.08 -2.05
CA CYS A 185 3.42 4.16 -1.88
C CYS A 185 4.43 4.19 -3.03
N ALA A 186 5.69 4.56 -2.76
CA ALA A 186 6.77 4.46 -3.74
C ALA A 186 7.17 3.00 -4.05
N ALA A 187 7.11 2.09 -3.06
CA ALA A 187 7.44 0.68 -3.27
C ALA A 187 6.47 -0.03 -4.24
N LYS A 188 5.23 0.44 -4.39
CA LYS A 188 4.27 -0.06 -5.38
C LYS A 188 4.74 0.19 -6.82
N LYS A 189 5.56 1.22 -7.08
CA LYS A 189 6.19 1.45 -8.39
C LYS A 189 7.18 0.33 -8.74
N LEU A 190 7.91 -0.19 -7.76
CA LEU A 190 8.82 -1.33 -7.95
C LEU A 190 8.04 -2.65 -8.07
N GLU A 191 6.99 -2.83 -7.27
CA GLU A 191 6.12 -4.00 -7.37
C GLU A 191 5.50 -4.11 -8.78
N ALA A 192 4.95 -3.02 -9.31
CA ALA A 192 4.31 -2.99 -10.63
C ALA A 192 5.23 -3.36 -11.81
N ILE A 193 6.55 -3.25 -11.66
CA ILE A 193 7.51 -3.64 -12.71
C ILE A 193 8.07 -5.05 -12.55
N ARG A 194 7.70 -5.78 -11.49
CA ARG A 194 8.10 -7.17 -11.31
C ARG A 194 7.64 -8.02 -12.51
N ALA A 195 8.44 -9.00 -12.89
CA ALA A 195 8.22 -9.80 -14.10
C ALA A 195 6.89 -10.57 -14.07
N ASP A 196 6.44 -11.00 -12.88
CA ASP A 196 5.24 -11.78 -12.64
C ASP A 196 3.93 -10.97 -12.67
N ILE A 197 4.01 -9.64 -12.46
CA ILE A 197 2.81 -8.79 -12.37
C ILE A 197 2.82 -7.53 -13.27
N ARG A 198 3.90 -7.30 -14.02
CA ARG A 198 4.06 -6.08 -14.84
C ARG A 198 3.01 -5.90 -15.94
N SER A 199 2.25 -6.95 -16.26
CA SER A 199 1.13 -6.89 -17.20
C SER A 199 -0.19 -6.49 -16.53
N ASP A 200 -0.27 -6.55 -15.21
CA ASP A 200 -1.49 -6.30 -14.45
C ASP A 200 -1.68 -4.81 -14.16
N VAL A 201 -0.61 -4.14 -13.71
CA VAL A 201 -0.60 -2.70 -13.39
C VAL A 201 0.28 -1.97 -14.37
N ASP A 202 -0.30 -1.10 -15.21
CA ASP A 202 0.44 -0.38 -16.24
C ASP A 202 1.22 0.82 -15.66
N PHE A 203 0.61 1.56 -14.70
CA PHE A 203 1.21 2.75 -14.10
C PHE A 203 0.89 2.88 -12.62
N VAL A 204 1.74 3.58 -11.89
CA VAL A 204 1.56 3.91 -10.47
C VAL A 204 1.75 5.39 -10.28
N LEU A 205 0.75 6.06 -9.70
CA LEU A 205 0.80 7.46 -9.28
C LEU A 205 0.72 7.57 -7.76
N THR A 206 1.47 8.51 -7.19
CA THR A 206 1.29 8.91 -5.81
C THR A 206 0.14 9.91 -5.66
N PHE A 207 -0.35 10.13 -4.44
CA PHE A 207 -1.34 11.19 -4.20
C PHE A 207 -0.77 12.57 -4.50
N GLU A 208 0.51 12.81 -4.23
CA GLU A 208 1.20 14.06 -4.61
C GLU A 208 1.20 14.25 -6.14
N GLU A 209 1.54 13.20 -6.89
CA GLU A 209 1.51 13.23 -8.36
C GLU A 209 0.10 13.51 -8.90
N LEU A 210 -0.92 12.85 -8.33
CA LEU A 210 -2.31 13.07 -8.72
C LEU A 210 -2.79 14.49 -8.34
N MET A 211 -2.40 15.02 -7.17
CA MET A 211 -2.69 16.39 -6.77
C MET A 211 -2.12 17.39 -7.79
N GLY A 212 -0.87 17.17 -8.24
CA GLY A 212 -0.27 17.98 -9.30
C GLY A 212 -1.07 17.95 -10.60
N MET A 213 -1.67 16.82 -10.96
CA MET A 213 -2.57 16.71 -12.13
C MET A 213 -3.87 17.49 -11.93
N PHE A 214 -4.48 17.43 -10.73
CA PHE A 214 -5.69 18.20 -10.40
C PHE A 214 -5.42 19.71 -10.46
N GLU A 215 -4.30 20.16 -9.90
CA GLU A 215 -3.88 21.57 -9.95
C GLU A 215 -3.64 22.04 -11.40
N ALA A 216 -2.94 21.26 -12.20
CA ALA A 216 -2.69 21.58 -13.60
C ALA A 216 -4.00 21.67 -14.42
N LYS A 217 -4.99 20.85 -14.08
CA LYS A 217 -6.33 20.86 -14.69
C LYS A 217 -7.25 21.92 -14.09
N LYS A 218 -6.81 22.62 -13.04
CA LYS A 218 -7.59 23.62 -12.29
C LYS A 218 -8.91 23.04 -11.76
N ILE A 219 -8.85 21.86 -11.16
CA ILE A 219 -10.01 21.23 -10.51
C ILE A 219 -10.38 22.08 -9.28
N ASP A 220 -11.59 22.60 -9.30
CA ASP A 220 -12.17 23.33 -8.17
C ASP A 220 -13.09 22.40 -7.38
N TRP A 221 -12.69 22.09 -6.16
CA TRP A 221 -13.41 21.15 -5.28
C TRP A 221 -14.74 21.71 -4.76
N GLU A 222 -14.92 23.02 -4.71
CA GLU A 222 -16.18 23.64 -4.28
C GLU A 222 -17.28 23.44 -5.32
N THR A 223 -16.92 23.57 -6.60
CA THR A 223 -17.85 23.46 -7.72
C THR A 223 -17.90 22.06 -8.35
N THR A 224 -17.01 21.15 -7.94
CA THR A 224 -17.03 19.77 -8.45
C THR A 224 -18.24 19.01 -7.89
N SER A 225 -19.09 18.51 -8.82
CA SER A 225 -20.29 17.75 -8.50
C SER A 225 -19.97 16.41 -7.86
N GLU A 226 -20.88 15.91 -7.05
CA GLU A 226 -20.88 14.50 -6.62
C GLU A 226 -21.29 13.62 -7.80
N SER A 227 -20.62 12.47 -7.93
CA SER A 227 -21.09 11.32 -8.72
C SER A 227 -21.32 10.15 -7.77
N ASP A 228 -21.69 8.99 -8.31
CA ASP A 228 -21.71 7.77 -7.53
C ASP A 228 -20.33 7.54 -6.93
N GLY A 229 -20.30 7.30 -5.61
CA GLY A 229 -19.08 7.14 -4.86
C GLY A 229 -18.48 5.73 -5.00
N LEU A 230 -17.37 5.53 -4.37
CA LEU A 230 -16.71 4.22 -4.24
C LEU A 230 -17.34 3.51 -3.03
N ASP A 231 -18.04 2.41 -3.22
CA ASP A 231 -18.68 1.63 -2.15
C ASP A 231 -18.79 0.12 -2.48
N GLU A 232 -17.80 -0.39 -3.19
CA GLU A 232 -17.78 -1.80 -3.60
C GLU A 232 -17.08 -2.71 -2.59
N ALA A 233 -16.31 -2.15 -1.65
CA ALA A 233 -15.48 -2.90 -0.72
C ALA A 233 -15.99 -2.82 0.72
N SER A 234 -15.57 -3.80 1.54
CA SER A 234 -15.88 -3.82 2.97
C SER A 234 -15.14 -2.75 3.76
N GLY A 235 -15.74 -2.36 4.90
CA GLY A 235 -15.11 -1.47 5.85
C GLY A 235 -13.82 -2.04 6.43
N SER A 236 -13.77 -3.33 6.68
CA SER A 236 -12.58 -4.05 7.13
C SER A 236 -11.41 -3.84 6.16
N SER A 237 -11.64 -3.98 4.86
CA SER A 237 -10.62 -3.85 3.83
C SER A 237 -10.22 -2.40 3.53
N ARG A 238 -11.12 -1.43 3.73
CA ARG A 238 -10.74 -0.01 3.72
C ARG A 238 -9.76 0.32 4.84
N TYR A 239 -9.85 -0.38 5.97
CA TYR A 239 -8.95 -0.19 7.12
C TYR A 239 -7.53 -0.73 6.90
N PHE A 240 -7.24 -1.49 5.84
CA PHE A 240 -5.89 -1.94 5.47
C PHE A 240 -4.88 -0.79 5.36
N ALA A 241 -5.35 0.42 5.13
CA ALA A 241 -4.48 1.60 5.04
C ALA A 241 -3.81 1.98 6.36
N VAL A 242 -4.30 1.48 7.50
CA VAL A 242 -3.78 1.75 8.85
C VAL A 242 -3.01 0.54 9.34
N ALA A 243 -1.89 0.75 10.03
CA ALA A 243 -1.10 -0.35 10.59
C ALA A 243 -1.92 -1.20 11.59
N GLY A 244 -1.84 -2.51 11.45
CA GLY A 244 -2.67 -3.47 12.17
C GLY A 244 -3.98 -3.81 11.46
N GLY A 245 -4.33 -3.08 10.39
CA GLY A 245 -5.59 -3.28 9.67
C GLY A 245 -5.67 -4.59 8.91
N VAL A 246 -4.55 -5.04 8.36
CA VAL A 246 -4.49 -6.32 7.61
C VAL A 246 -4.69 -7.50 8.55
N ALA A 247 -3.88 -7.59 9.59
CA ALA A 247 -3.99 -8.67 10.57
C ALA A 247 -5.38 -8.67 11.24
N LYS A 248 -5.92 -7.47 11.53
CA LYS A 248 -7.26 -7.34 12.08
C LYS A 248 -8.33 -7.89 11.14
N ALA A 249 -8.28 -7.56 9.85
CA ALA A 249 -9.26 -8.04 8.88
C ALA A 249 -9.24 -9.56 8.76
N VAL A 250 -8.06 -10.17 8.70
CA VAL A 250 -7.91 -11.63 8.66
C VAL A 250 -8.42 -12.27 9.95
N THR A 251 -8.07 -11.73 11.12
CA THR A 251 -8.53 -12.29 12.40
C THR A 251 -10.03 -12.13 12.60
N ASP A 252 -10.60 -11.00 12.23
CA ASP A 252 -12.04 -10.77 12.31
C ASP A 252 -12.81 -11.75 11.42
N LEU A 253 -12.37 -11.96 10.18
CA LEU A 253 -12.98 -12.90 9.25
C LEU A 253 -12.93 -14.34 9.79
N VAL A 254 -11.75 -14.77 10.27
CA VAL A 254 -11.61 -16.11 10.86
C VAL A 254 -12.50 -16.28 12.10
N HIS A 255 -12.58 -15.28 12.95
CA HIS A 255 -13.46 -15.34 14.14
C HIS A 255 -14.94 -15.37 13.76
N GLU A 256 -15.35 -14.70 12.68
CA GLU A 256 -16.72 -14.78 12.15
C GLU A 256 -17.09 -16.17 11.62
N GLU A 257 -16.12 -16.87 11.01
CA GLU A 257 -16.32 -18.22 10.46
C GLU A 257 -16.07 -19.34 11.47
N HIS A 258 -15.15 -19.09 12.41
CA HIS A 258 -14.71 -20.03 13.44
C HIS A 258 -14.65 -19.33 14.80
N PRO A 259 -15.80 -19.10 15.49
CA PRO A 259 -15.86 -18.30 16.74
C PRO A 259 -15.01 -18.85 17.88
N ASP A 260 -14.72 -20.14 17.88
CA ASP A 260 -13.91 -20.81 18.90
C ASP A 260 -12.40 -20.70 18.65
N LEU A 261 -11.98 -20.13 17.51
CA LEU A 261 -10.59 -20.02 17.13
C LEU A 261 -10.06 -18.58 17.35
N GLU A 262 -9.07 -18.44 18.22
CA GLU A 262 -8.37 -17.18 18.45
C GLU A 262 -7.02 -17.19 17.73
N ILE A 263 -6.84 -16.28 16.76
CA ILE A 263 -5.56 -16.06 16.08
C ILE A 263 -4.74 -15.03 16.84
N LYS A 264 -3.52 -15.41 17.21
CA LYS A 264 -2.54 -14.50 17.79
C LYS A 264 -1.88 -13.68 16.70
N THR A 265 -1.74 -12.38 16.94
CA THR A 265 -1.08 -11.47 16.00
C THR A 265 0.12 -10.77 16.63
N ALA A 266 1.10 -10.44 15.79
CA ALA A 266 2.15 -9.51 16.15
C ALA A 266 2.43 -8.60 14.95
N ARG A 267 2.73 -7.33 15.22
CA ARG A 267 2.94 -6.33 14.17
C ARG A 267 4.19 -5.50 14.39
N ALA A 268 4.70 -4.95 13.29
CA ALA A 268 5.78 -3.98 13.31
C ALA A 268 5.57 -2.91 12.24
N GLU A 269 5.97 -1.69 12.55
CA GLU A 269 5.85 -0.50 11.72
C GLU A 269 7.22 0.16 11.54
N GLY A 270 7.56 0.48 10.28
CA GLY A 270 8.90 0.89 9.91
C GLY A 270 9.88 -0.29 9.83
N LEU A 271 10.75 -0.27 8.81
CA LEU A 271 11.59 -1.43 8.48
C LEU A 271 12.57 -1.83 9.59
N ARG A 272 13.00 -0.90 10.48
CA ARG A 272 13.85 -1.26 11.62
C ARG A 272 13.15 -2.21 12.60
N ASP A 273 11.89 -1.93 12.92
CA ASP A 273 11.11 -2.77 13.83
C ASP A 273 10.60 -4.03 13.12
N CYS A 274 10.31 -3.94 11.82
CA CYS A 274 10.05 -5.10 10.97
C CYS A 274 11.22 -6.09 10.99
N ARG A 275 12.47 -5.62 10.91
CA ARG A 275 13.67 -6.47 11.04
C ARG A 275 13.73 -7.17 12.40
N LYS A 276 13.40 -6.46 13.49
CA LYS A 276 13.36 -7.04 14.85
C LYS A 276 12.27 -8.11 14.96
N LEU A 277 11.07 -7.83 14.41
CA LEU A 277 9.97 -8.78 14.39
C LEU A 277 10.38 -10.08 13.70
N MET A 278 10.99 -9.98 12.51
CA MET A 278 11.45 -11.15 11.75
C MET A 278 12.61 -11.90 12.45
N ALA A 279 13.53 -11.19 13.08
CA ALA A 279 14.59 -11.82 13.85
C ALA A 279 14.02 -12.65 15.02
N MET A 280 13.01 -12.13 15.71
CA MET A 280 12.32 -12.86 16.79
C MET A 280 11.48 -14.03 16.26
N ALA A 281 10.83 -13.85 15.10
CA ALA A 281 10.07 -14.92 14.44
C ALA A 281 10.98 -16.09 14.04
N LYS A 282 12.11 -15.78 13.39
CA LYS A 282 13.15 -16.77 13.05
C LYS A 282 13.72 -17.49 14.27
N ALA A 283 13.79 -16.82 15.42
CA ALA A 283 14.20 -17.42 16.69
C ALA A 283 13.10 -18.25 17.38
N GLY A 284 11.93 -18.46 16.73
CA GLY A 284 10.85 -19.32 17.23
C GLY A 284 9.88 -18.66 18.21
N LYS A 285 9.91 -17.32 18.37
CA LYS A 285 9.06 -16.62 19.36
C LYS A 285 7.57 -16.63 18.99
N TYR A 286 7.22 -16.68 17.70
CA TYR A 286 5.87 -16.42 17.20
C TYR A 286 5.20 -17.68 16.61
N LYS A 287 5.28 -18.81 17.31
CA LYS A 287 4.58 -20.01 16.87
C LYS A 287 3.04 -19.84 16.98
N GLY A 288 2.33 -20.10 15.88
CA GLY A 288 0.87 -19.94 15.79
C GLY A 288 0.39 -18.50 15.55
N TYR A 289 1.29 -17.60 15.12
CA TYR A 289 0.97 -16.18 14.93
C TYR A 289 0.78 -15.81 13.44
N LEU A 290 -0.09 -14.83 13.23
CA LEU A 290 -0.11 -14.01 12.01
C LEU A 290 0.73 -12.74 12.26
N LEU A 291 1.74 -12.51 11.41
CA LEU A 291 2.65 -11.37 11.53
C LEU A 291 2.34 -10.31 10.48
N GLU A 292 2.11 -9.08 10.92
CA GLU A 292 1.95 -7.94 10.00
C GLU A 292 3.18 -7.04 10.05
N GLY A 293 3.77 -6.76 8.88
CA GLY A 293 4.85 -5.79 8.72
C GLY A 293 4.49 -4.67 7.76
N MET A 294 4.60 -3.43 8.23
CA MET A 294 4.42 -2.22 7.41
C MET A 294 5.72 -1.44 7.29
N GLY A 295 6.16 -1.17 6.06
CA GLY A 295 7.38 -0.39 5.82
C GLY A 295 7.30 1.06 6.29
N CYS A 296 6.09 1.60 6.43
CA CYS A 296 5.82 2.97 6.88
C CYS A 296 5.28 2.97 8.31
N PRO A 297 5.80 3.83 9.23
CA PRO A 297 5.23 4.01 10.57
C PRO A 297 3.83 4.61 10.51
N GLY A 298 2.81 3.87 10.96
CA GLY A 298 1.39 4.22 10.84
C GLY A 298 0.65 3.48 9.72
N GLY A 299 1.36 2.73 8.88
CA GLY A 299 0.77 2.03 7.73
C GLY A 299 0.79 2.86 6.45
N CYS A 300 -0.08 2.54 5.51
CA CYS A 300 -0.14 3.22 4.20
C CYS A 300 -0.51 4.71 4.31
N VAL A 301 -1.23 5.12 5.35
CA VAL A 301 -1.54 6.54 5.64
C VAL A 301 -0.30 7.39 5.90
N ALA A 302 0.85 6.77 6.17
CA ALA A 302 2.16 7.39 6.34
C ALA A 302 3.11 7.15 5.15
N GLY A 303 2.57 6.74 4.01
CA GLY A 303 3.36 6.47 2.81
C GLY A 303 4.05 7.72 2.25
N PRO A 304 5.15 7.55 1.50
CA PRO A 304 5.96 8.68 1.02
C PRO A 304 5.27 9.58 -0.01
N GLY A 305 4.16 9.15 -0.57
CA GLY A 305 3.36 9.94 -1.52
C GLY A 305 2.05 10.49 -0.92
N THR A 306 1.94 10.56 0.42
CA THR A 306 0.80 11.19 1.12
C THR A 306 0.99 12.69 1.26
N ILE A 307 -0.12 13.41 1.34
CA ILE A 307 -0.17 14.88 1.51
C ILE A 307 -0.57 15.23 2.94
N LEU A 308 -1.46 14.43 3.52
CA LEU A 308 -2.05 14.68 4.85
C LEU A 308 -1.19 14.07 5.96
N ALA A 309 -1.12 14.75 7.11
CA ALA A 309 -0.46 14.22 8.30
C ALA A 309 -1.13 12.92 8.79
N VAL A 310 -0.32 11.99 9.27
CA VAL A 310 -0.70 10.59 9.60
C VAL A 310 -1.89 10.50 10.56
N ASP A 311 -1.88 11.29 11.62
CA ASP A 311 -2.94 11.33 12.65
C ASP A 311 -4.31 11.75 12.08
N LYS A 312 -4.30 12.69 11.14
CA LYS A 312 -5.50 13.14 10.42
C LYS A 312 -5.94 12.10 9.39
N ALA A 313 -5.01 11.59 8.59
CA ALA A 313 -5.29 10.57 7.57
C ALA A 313 -5.89 9.31 8.21
N THR A 314 -5.37 8.85 9.36
CA THR A 314 -5.91 7.72 10.11
C THR A 314 -7.39 7.94 10.48
N LYS A 315 -7.74 9.13 11.01
CA LYS A 315 -9.13 9.45 11.37
C LYS A 315 -10.08 9.46 10.17
N PHE A 316 -9.61 9.95 9.02
CA PHE A 316 -10.39 9.91 7.79
C PHE A 316 -10.63 8.46 7.33
N VAL A 317 -9.60 7.61 7.36
CA VAL A 317 -9.73 6.19 7.00
C VAL A 317 -10.66 5.46 7.98
N GLU A 318 -10.53 5.70 9.29
CA GLU A 318 -11.42 5.12 10.30
C GLU A 318 -12.90 5.49 10.07
N LYS A 319 -13.15 6.74 9.69
CA LYS A 319 -14.50 7.19 9.35
C LYS A 319 -15.00 6.50 8.07
N TYR A 320 -14.19 6.53 7.01
CA TYR A 320 -14.53 5.95 5.72
C TYR A 320 -14.75 4.42 5.80
N SER A 321 -13.98 3.73 6.63
CA SER A 321 -14.18 2.31 6.92
C SER A 321 -15.55 2.03 7.55
N LYS A 322 -16.01 2.88 8.48
CA LYS A 322 -17.31 2.72 9.16
C LYS A 322 -18.51 3.10 8.26
N GLU A 323 -18.27 3.86 7.21
CA GLU A 323 -19.29 4.31 6.26
C GLU A 323 -19.50 3.31 5.10
N ALA A 324 -18.73 2.21 5.04
CA ALA A 324 -18.91 1.18 4.03
C ALA A 324 -20.27 0.49 4.17
N SER A 325 -20.88 0.15 3.06
CA SER A 325 -22.16 -0.59 3.01
C SER A 325 -22.04 -2.02 3.56
N SER A 326 -20.86 -2.61 3.45
CA SER A 326 -20.51 -3.92 4.03
C SER A 326 -19.41 -3.80 5.08
N ALA A 327 -19.51 -4.50 6.20
CA ALA A 327 -18.50 -4.51 7.25
C ALA A 327 -17.39 -5.53 6.98
N SER A 328 -17.74 -6.70 6.44
CA SER A 328 -16.89 -7.89 6.32
C SER A 328 -16.61 -8.26 4.87
N PRO A 329 -15.40 -8.76 4.54
CA PRO A 329 -15.05 -9.27 3.21
C PRO A 329 -15.96 -10.41 2.72
N LYS A 330 -16.55 -11.20 3.61
CA LYS A 330 -17.45 -12.29 3.24
C LYS A 330 -18.73 -11.82 2.53
N ASP A 331 -19.13 -10.57 2.78
CA ASP A 331 -20.31 -9.96 2.15
C ASP A 331 -19.98 -9.25 0.84
N SER A 332 -18.68 -9.23 0.46
CA SER A 332 -18.23 -8.63 -0.79
C SER A 332 -18.80 -9.37 -2.01
N ALA A 333 -19.23 -8.59 -3.00
CA ALA A 333 -19.67 -9.12 -4.30
C ALA A 333 -18.56 -9.89 -5.04
N PHE A 334 -17.31 -9.67 -4.68
CA PHE A 334 -16.12 -10.23 -5.32
C PHE A 334 -15.51 -11.43 -4.58
N ARG A 335 -16.11 -11.88 -3.47
CA ARG A 335 -15.57 -12.93 -2.60
C ARG A 335 -15.19 -14.25 -3.31
N HIS A 336 -15.87 -14.60 -4.40
CA HIS A 336 -15.64 -15.84 -5.16
C HIS A 336 -14.79 -15.63 -6.42
N VAL A 337 -14.25 -14.44 -6.60
CA VAL A 337 -13.50 -14.08 -7.82
C VAL A 337 -12.00 -14.23 -7.60
N GLY A 338 -11.50 -14.10 -6.37
CA GLY A 338 -10.09 -14.18 -6.02
C GLY A 338 -9.43 -15.46 -6.53
N GLU A 339 -9.98 -16.62 -6.21
CA GLU A 339 -9.49 -17.96 -6.65
C GLU A 339 -9.36 -18.14 -8.18
N LYS A 340 -9.96 -17.25 -8.98
CA LYS A 340 -9.95 -17.29 -10.45
C LYS A 340 -9.04 -16.26 -11.07
N LEU A 341 -8.32 -15.51 -10.27
CA LEU A 341 -7.42 -14.43 -10.69
C LEU A 341 -5.94 -14.77 -10.49
N ASP A 342 -5.64 -15.85 -9.76
CA ASP A 342 -4.26 -16.35 -9.56
C ASP A 342 -3.61 -16.92 -10.83
#